data_111216e320d94acbeeab8b068966e808
#
_entry.id   111216e320d94acbeeab8b068966e808
#
_cell.length_a   1.000
_cell.length_b   1.000
_cell.length_c   1.000
_cell.angle_alpha   90.00
_cell.angle_beta   90.00
_cell.angle_gamma   90.00
#
_symmetry.space_group_name_H-M   'P 1'
#
loop_
_entity.id
_entity.type
_entity.pdbx_description
1 polymer ?
#
loop_
_entity_poly.entity_id
_entity_poly.type
_entity_poly.pdbx_seq_one_letter_code
_entity_poly.pdbx_strand_id
1 'polypeptide(L)'
;MFSAIVLFHELGHFLLAKKNHIVVTEFSLGMGPRLLSTVKGETRYSLKLLPFGGSCAMLGEDLEDTQPGSFLSAPVWGRISVVAAGPIFNFILAFLLAMIIVALSGSNITKILEVTEDSPAWEAGLREGDIVTSYQGYHVDLWEDYYVYWYLNSTEGETIRLTVERDGKPLEIVYEPEQASRYLLGMYRNSGSMEVTGLMEGMPLADAGVQVGDVITSINGTAIGSEEDYTRYIEENPLTKDPVTIEYVRDGLTYEAEIVPAESTYYVSSYSCGAENVKASGLSLIKYSFLEVKSQIRTTIQSLKGLLTGGLGVKDMSGPVGVVDAIGTTYEESKDEGAAVLWSNLLYMAVLLSANLGVMNLLPLPALDGGRLLFLLIEAIRRKPGNRQLEGAIHFAGMMLLMALMLFIMYNDILKLV
;
A
#
# COMPACT_ATOMS: atom_id res chain seq x y z
N MET A 1 17.27 1.27 7.55
CA MET A 1 15.84 1.35 7.91
C MET A 1 15.25 -0.03 8.16
N PHE A 2 15.17 -0.93 7.19
CA PHE A 2 14.55 -2.28 7.32
C PHE A 2 15.13 -3.11 8.48
N SER A 3 16.47 -3.20 8.60
CA SER A 3 17.10 -3.93 9.71
C SER A 3 16.74 -3.40 11.10
N ALA A 4 16.50 -2.09 11.22
CA ALA A 4 16.09 -1.50 12.50
C ALA A 4 14.64 -1.91 12.85
N ILE A 5 13.75 -1.98 11.86
CA ILE A 5 12.36 -2.41 12.03
C ILE A 5 12.32 -3.88 12.48
N VAL A 6 13.08 -4.75 11.80
CA VAL A 6 13.17 -6.17 12.19
C VAL A 6 13.81 -6.33 13.56
N LEU A 7 14.87 -5.58 13.88
CA LEU A 7 15.48 -5.63 15.21
C LEU A 7 14.49 -5.25 16.31
N PHE A 8 13.63 -4.28 16.05
CA PHE A 8 12.60 -3.85 17.01
C PHE A 8 11.51 -4.91 17.19
N HIS A 9 11.16 -5.61 16.13
CA HIS A 9 10.30 -6.78 16.15
C HIS A 9 10.88 -7.89 17.05
N GLU A 10 12.14 -8.29 16.77
CA GLU A 10 12.84 -9.30 17.57
C GLU A 10 13.02 -8.89 19.03
N LEU A 11 13.19 -7.59 19.29
CA LEU A 11 13.25 -7.03 20.64
C LEU A 11 11.95 -7.29 21.41
N GLY A 12 10.79 -7.25 20.74
CA GLY A 12 9.51 -7.62 21.34
C GLY A 12 9.53 -9.04 21.88
N HIS A 13 9.90 -10.01 21.05
CA HIS A 13 10.04 -11.42 21.45
C HIS A 13 11.03 -11.57 22.60
N PHE A 14 12.20 -10.95 22.48
CA PHE A 14 13.25 -11.00 23.49
C PHE A 14 12.78 -10.51 24.87
N LEU A 15 12.16 -9.35 24.94
CA LEU A 15 11.73 -8.76 26.21
C LEU A 15 10.64 -9.60 26.89
N LEU A 16 9.67 -10.08 26.11
CA LEU A 16 8.59 -10.90 26.65
C LEU A 16 9.07 -12.33 26.99
N ALA A 17 10.02 -12.90 26.25
CA ALA A 17 10.65 -14.17 26.60
C ALA A 17 11.34 -14.06 27.98
N LYS A 18 12.17 -13.04 28.19
CA LYS A 18 12.83 -12.78 29.48
C LYS A 18 11.82 -12.55 30.61
N LYS A 19 10.72 -11.80 30.35
CA LYS A 19 9.65 -11.59 31.35
C LYS A 19 8.95 -12.89 31.76
N ASN A 20 8.81 -13.82 30.82
CA ASN A 20 8.20 -15.13 31.07
C ASN A 20 9.21 -16.21 31.48
N HIS A 21 10.43 -15.84 31.87
CA HIS A 21 11.51 -16.74 32.31
C HIS A 21 11.93 -17.78 31.24
N ILE A 22 11.75 -17.43 29.95
CA ILE A 22 12.20 -18.24 28.83
C ILE A 22 13.65 -17.83 28.51
N VAL A 23 14.53 -18.83 28.41
CA VAL A 23 15.94 -18.63 28.08
C VAL A 23 16.07 -18.27 26.61
N VAL A 24 16.58 -17.07 26.34
CA VAL A 24 16.98 -16.67 24.99
C VAL A 24 18.44 -17.04 24.79
N THR A 25 18.68 -18.00 23.90
CA THR A 25 20.02 -18.52 23.60
C THR A 25 20.82 -17.60 22.69
N GLU A 26 20.17 -16.98 21.69
CA GLU A 26 20.80 -16.00 20.80
C GLU A 26 19.82 -14.88 20.46
N PHE A 27 20.30 -13.65 20.52
CA PHE A 27 19.63 -12.46 19.97
C PHE A 27 20.57 -11.86 18.91
N SER A 28 20.15 -11.84 17.64
CA SER A 28 21.02 -11.42 16.54
C SER A 28 20.40 -10.38 15.64
N LEU A 29 21.26 -9.48 15.16
CA LEU A 29 20.97 -8.60 14.03
C LEU A 29 21.61 -9.20 12.77
N GLY A 30 20.80 -9.33 11.70
CA GLY A 30 21.23 -9.90 10.43
C GLY A 30 21.13 -11.42 10.34
N MET A 31 21.50 -11.95 9.19
CA MET A 31 21.49 -13.37 8.83
C MET A 31 22.88 -13.84 8.38
N GLY A 32 23.08 -15.18 8.34
CA GLY A 32 24.29 -15.80 7.87
C GLY A 32 25.38 -15.95 8.93
N PRO A 33 26.67 -15.99 8.56
CA PRO A 33 27.78 -16.18 9.48
C PRO A 33 27.90 -15.03 10.48
N ARG A 34 28.31 -15.35 11.72
CA ARG A 34 28.56 -14.36 12.76
C ARG A 34 29.84 -13.57 12.45
N LEU A 35 29.73 -12.24 12.43
CA LEU A 35 30.88 -11.34 12.34
C LEU A 35 31.42 -11.02 13.74
N LEU A 36 30.52 -10.62 14.65
CA LEU A 36 30.82 -10.29 16.03
C LEU A 36 29.83 -10.95 16.95
N SER A 37 30.29 -11.42 18.11
CA SER A 37 29.37 -11.88 19.14
C SER A 37 29.94 -11.70 20.55
N THR A 38 29.04 -11.48 21.50
CA THR A 38 29.35 -11.45 22.93
C THR A 38 28.31 -12.24 23.70
N VAL A 39 28.70 -12.84 24.80
CA VAL A 39 27.77 -13.58 25.68
C VAL A 39 27.59 -12.77 26.96
N LYS A 40 26.33 -12.48 27.32
CA LYS A 40 25.99 -11.83 28.56
C LYS A 40 24.89 -12.61 29.27
N GLY A 41 25.22 -13.22 30.41
CA GLY A 41 24.34 -14.18 31.06
C GLY A 41 24.14 -15.44 30.19
N GLU A 42 22.87 -15.79 29.94
CA GLU A 42 22.48 -16.95 29.13
C GLU A 42 22.30 -16.62 27.65
N THR A 43 22.42 -15.35 27.26
CA THR A 43 22.13 -14.90 25.92
C THR A 43 23.41 -14.51 25.17
N ARG A 44 23.54 -15.05 23.96
CA ARG A 44 24.54 -14.59 22.98
C ARG A 44 23.96 -13.47 22.16
N TYR A 45 24.63 -12.34 22.13
CA TYR A 45 24.30 -11.21 21.23
C TYR A 45 25.22 -11.26 20.02
N SER A 46 24.65 -11.30 18.81
CA SER A 46 25.43 -11.50 17.58
C SER A 46 25.10 -10.47 16.52
N LEU A 47 26.14 -10.02 15.81
CA LEU A 47 26.00 -9.31 14.54
C LEU A 47 26.41 -10.27 13.43
N LYS A 48 25.53 -10.48 12.44
CA LYS A 48 25.73 -11.43 11.32
C LYS A 48 26.03 -10.68 10.01
N LEU A 49 26.56 -11.39 9.03
CA LEU A 49 27.15 -10.81 7.81
C LEU A 49 26.11 -10.06 6.95
N LEU A 50 24.93 -10.64 6.74
CA LEU A 50 23.90 -10.03 5.91
C LEU A 50 23.05 -9.12 6.79
N PRO A 51 22.98 -7.80 6.53
CA PRO A 51 22.27 -6.84 7.37
C PRO A 51 20.74 -6.91 7.19
N PHE A 52 20.21 -8.01 6.67
CA PHE A 52 18.80 -8.26 6.52
C PHE A 52 18.30 -9.20 7.60
N GLY A 53 17.16 -8.88 8.22
CA GLY A 53 16.55 -9.73 9.23
C GLY A 53 17.18 -9.61 10.62
N GLY A 54 16.75 -10.48 11.48
CA GLY A 54 17.20 -10.66 12.84
C GLY A 54 16.75 -12.03 13.35
N SER A 55 17.12 -12.40 14.55
CA SER A 55 16.54 -13.59 15.21
C SER A 55 16.63 -13.51 16.72
N CYS A 56 15.57 -13.98 17.38
CA CYS A 56 15.50 -14.21 18.81
C CYS A 56 15.30 -15.70 19.05
N ALA A 57 16.40 -16.46 19.12
CA ALA A 57 16.34 -17.91 19.34
C ALA A 57 16.07 -18.23 20.81
N MET A 58 15.01 -18.96 21.08
CA MET A 58 14.61 -19.37 22.43
C MET A 58 14.89 -20.85 22.65
N LEU A 59 15.21 -21.21 23.88
CA LEU A 59 15.46 -22.61 24.24
C LEU A 59 14.20 -23.45 24.06
N GLY A 60 14.29 -24.56 23.31
CA GLY A 60 13.16 -25.47 23.08
C GLY A 60 12.03 -24.91 22.24
N GLU A 61 12.28 -23.91 21.42
CA GLU A 61 11.26 -23.30 20.53
C GLU A 61 10.84 -24.27 19.42
N ASP A 62 11.82 -24.91 18.78
CA ASP A 62 11.60 -25.81 17.64
C ASP A 62 11.78 -27.31 18.03
N LEU A 63 12.13 -27.61 19.27
CA LEU A 63 12.37 -28.95 19.78
C LEU A 63 11.35 -29.33 20.85
N GLU A 64 11.07 -30.62 21.01
CA GLU A 64 10.27 -31.14 22.14
C GLU A 64 11.05 -31.09 23.45
N ASP A 65 11.51 -29.90 23.82
CA ASP A 65 12.28 -29.67 25.05
C ASP A 65 11.39 -28.97 26.07
N THR A 66 11.16 -29.70 27.20
CA THR A 66 10.32 -29.24 28.30
C THR A 66 11.12 -28.91 29.56
N GLN A 67 12.45 -28.82 29.44
CA GLN A 67 13.28 -28.46 30.58
C GLN A 67 12.94 -27.07 31.12
N PRO A 68 13.19 -26.78 32.42
CA PRO A 68 12.93 -25.44 32.95
C PRO A 68 13.63 -24.34 32.16
N GLY A 69 12.88 -23.29 31.83
CA GLY A 69 13.36 -22.18 30.99
C GLY A 69 13.19 -22.39 29.49
N SER A 70 12.69 -23.55 29.03
CA SER A 70 12.34 -23.76 27.62
C SER A 70 11.03 -23.03 27.27
N PHE A 71 10.84 -22.69 25.98
CA PHE A 71 9.61 -22.10 25.48
C PHE A 71 8.38 -22.93 25.82
N LEU A 72 8.48 -24.27 25.69
CA LEU A 72 7.38 -25.20 25.96
C LEU A 72 7.06 -25.35 27.43
N SER A 73 8.03 -25.09 28.35
CA SER A 73 7.79 -25.13 29.78
C SER A 73 6.98 -23.93 30.30
N ALA A 74 6.91 -22.85 29.52
CA ALA A 74 6.16 -21.67 29.90
C ALA A 74 4.63 -21.88 29.74
N PRO A 75 3.81 -21.23 30.59
CA PRO A 75 2.35 -21.24 30.42
C PRO A 75 1.92 -20.77 29.01
N VAL A 76 0.81 -21.32 28.49
CA VAL A 76 0.34 -21.02 27.15
C VAL A 76 0.15 -19.51 26.93
N TRP A 77 -0.37 -18.78 27.91
CA TRP A 77 -0.54 -17.32 27.83
C TRP A 77 0.80 -16.57 27.83
N GLY A 78 1.81 -17.10 28.51
CA GLY A 78 3.18 -16.60 28.42
C GLY A 78 3.73 -16.74 26.99
N ARG A 79 3.57 -17.92 26.39
CA ARG A 79 3.98 -18.20 25.01
C ARG A 79 3.23 -17.31 23.99
N ILE A 80 1.91 -17.17 24.15
CA ILE A 80 1.11 -16.24 23.33
C ILE A 80 1.66 -14.81 23.45
N SER A 81 1.95 -14.34 24.67
CA SER A 81 2.48 -12.99 24.87
C SER A 81 3.84 -12.78 24.20
N VAL A 82 4.71 -13.81 24.20
CA VAL A 82 6.02 -13.76 23.53
C VAL A 82 5.86 -13.66 22.03
N VAL A 83 5.04 -14.54 21.42
CA VAL A 83 4.86 -14.56 19.97
C VAL A 83 4.14 -13.29 19.49
N ALA A 84 3.13 -12.80 20.21
CA ALA A 84 2.43 -11.57 19.85
C ALA A 84 3.29 -10.30 20.01
N ALA A 85 4.35 -10.36 20.82
CA ALA A 85 5.18 -9.19 21.11
C ALA A 85 5.92 -8.65 19.89
N GLY A 86 6.40 -9.50 18.98
CA GLY A 86 7.06 -9.05 17.75
C GLY A 86 6.19 -8.08 16.95
N PRO A 87 5.01 -8.50 16.47
CA PRO A 87 4.09 -7.63 15.75
C PRO A 87 3.65 -6.38 16.54
N ILE A 88 3.39 -6.55 17.85
CA ILE A 88 3.00 -5.42 18.73
C ILE A 88 4.12 -4.37 18.79
N PHE A 89 5.37 -4.78 18.89
CA PHE A 89 6.50 -3.86 18.90
C PHE A 89 6.67 -3.11 17.58
N ASN A 90 6.31 -3.72 16.46
CA ASN A 90 6.26 -3.01 15.17
C ASN A 90 5.21 -1.89 15.17
N PHE A 91 4.01 -2.12 15.74
CA PHE A 91 3.02 -1.05 15.88
C PHE A 91 3.47 0.03 16.87
N ILE A 92 4.16 -0.34 17.95
CA ILE A 92 4.76 0.64 18.88
C ILE A 92 5.82 1.48 18.15
N LEU A 93 6.70 0.86 17.36
CA LEU A 93 7.69 1.57 16.57
C LEU A 93 7.03 2.51 15.56
N ALA A 94 6.04 2.01 14.80
CA ALA A 94 5.27 2.82 13.86
C ALA A 94 4.64 4.04 14.55
N PHE A 95 4.06 3.86 15.74
CA PHE A 95 3.48 4.95 16.53
C PHE A 95 4.52 5.99 16.97
N LEU A 96 5.68 5.55 17.46
CA LEU A 96 6.77 6.45 17.87
C LEU A 96 7.31 7.27 16.67
N LEU A 97 7.47 6.61 15.52
CA LEU A 97 7.87 7.28 14.28
C LEU A 97 6.79 8.24 13.78
N ALA A 98 5.52 7.84 13.83
CA ALA A 98 4.39 8.70 13.48
C ALA A 98 4.32 9.94 14.37
N MET A 99 4.61 9.82 15.68
CA MET A 99 4.70 10.99 16.56
C MET A 99 5.75 12.01 16.08
N ILE A 100 6.89 11.53 15.58
CA ILE A 100 7.94 12.41 15.05
C ILE A 100 7.43 13.11 13.76
N ILE A 101 6.84 12.36 12.84
CA ILE A 101 6.34 12.89 11.56
C ILE A 101 5.23 13.91 11.81
N VAL A 102 4.22 13.54 12.59
CA VAL A 102 3.07 14.42 12.87
C VAL A 102 3.51 15.69 13.62
N ALA A 103 4.54 15.60 14.49
CA ALA A 103 5.12 16.78 15.12
C ALA A 103 5.83 17.72 14.14
N LEU A 104 6.51 17.16 13.11
CA LEU A 104 7.28 17.91 12.12
C LEU A 104 6.40 18.43 10.99
N SER A 105 5.60 17.55 10.41
CA SER A 105 4.88 17.79 9.15
C SER A 105 3.37 17.96 9.32
N GLY A 106 2.79 17.58 10.46
CA GLY A 106 1.32 17.49 10.63
C GLY A 106 0.78 16.16 10.12
N SER A 107 -0.55 16.10 9.95
CA SER A 107 -1.27 14.95 9.40
C SER A 107 -2.26 15.43 8.34
N ASN A 108 -2.58 14.60 7.37
CA ASN A 108 -3.40 14.95 6.22
C ASN A 108 -4.83 14.40 6.40
N ILE A 109 -5.80 15.30 6.51
CA ILE A 109 -7.23 14.94 6.50
C ILE A 109 -7.81 15.08 5.10
N THR A 110 -8.92 14.40 4.85
CA THR A 110 -9.62 14.48 3.55
C THR A 110 -10.57 15.67 3.53
N LYS A 111 -10.31 16.64 2.66
CA LYS A 111 -11.13 17.84 2.53
C LYS A 111 -11.68 17.97 1.12
N ILE A 112 -12.91 18.43 1.00
CA ILE A 112 -13.51 18.83 -0.28
C ILE A 112 -12.88 20.16 -0.69
N LEU A 113 -12.19 20.16 -1.84
CA LEU A 113 -11.47 21.32 -2.36
C LEU A 113 -12.36 22.16 -3.27
N GLU A 114 -13.24 21.51 -4.03
CA GLU A 114 -14.13 22.17 -4.99
C GLU A 114 -15.39 21.32 -5.17
N VAL A 115 -16.51 21.96 -5.37
CA VAL A 115 -17.77 21.32 -5.78
C VAL A 115 -18.32 22.09 -6.98
N THR A 116 -18.58 21.38 -8.08
CA THR A 116 -19.15 21.97 -9.29
C THR A 116 -20.55 22.52 -8.98
N GLU A 117 -20.77 23.82 -9.22
CA GLU A 117 -22.08 24.43 -9.03
C GLU A 117 -23.14 23.74 -9.90
N ASP A 118 -24.35 23.64 -9.38
CA ASP A 118 -25.52 22.99 -10.02
C ASP A 118 -25.31 21.50 -10.34
N SER A 119 -24.25 20.87 -9.80
CA SER A 119 -24.02 19.43 -9.92
C SER A 119 -24.85 18.61 -8.90
N PRO A 120 -25.06 17.31 -9.12
CA PRO A 120 -25.78 16.46 -8.17
C PRO A 120 -25.22 16.50 -6.74
N ALA A 121 -23.89 16.62 -6.57
CA ALA A 121 -23.26 16.77 -5.26
C ALA A 121 -23.58 18.12 -4.60
N TRP A 122 -23.60 19.21 -5.40
CA TRP A 122 -23.99 20.54 -4.93
C TRP A 122 -25.46 20.57 -4.47
N GLU A 123 -26.38 20.02 -5.26
CA GLU A 123 -27.79 19.91 -4.93
C GLU A 123 -28.03 19.05 -3.68
N ALA A 124 -27.26 17.98 -3.50
CA ALA A 124 -27.27 17.15 -2.29
C ALA A 124 -26.71 17.87 -1.06
N GLY A 125 -26.15 19.07 -1.22
CA GLY A 125 -25.67 19.90 -0.13
C GLY A 125 -24.20 19.81 0.18
N LEU A 126 -23.36 19.12 -0.63
CA LEU A 126 -21.90 19.12 -0.49
C LEU A 126 -21.35 20.51 -0.77
N ARG A 127 -20.35 20.94 -0.01
CA ARG A 127 -19.71 22.27 -0.15
C ARG A 127 -18.19 22.17 -0.03
N GLU A 128 -17.51 23.13 -0.62
CA GLU A 128 -16.08 23.36 -0.39
C GLU A 128 -15.82 23.53 1.11
N GLY A 129 -14.73 22.92 1.57
CA GLY A 129 -14.32 22.98 2.97
C GLY A 129 -14.88 21.84 3.86
N ASP A 130 -15.80 21.04 3.37
CA ASP A 130 -16.30 19.87 4.09
C ASP A 130 -15.17 18.86 4.33
N ILE A 131 -15.13 18.28 5.52
CA ILE A 131 -14.16 17.23 5.88
C ILE A 131 -14.85 15.88 5.72
N VAL A 132 -14.32 15.03 4.85
CA VAL A 132 -14.89 13.69 4.62
C VAL A 132 -14.52 12.76 5.78
N THR A 133 -15.52 12.18 6.42
CA THR A 133 -15.37 11.24 7.54
C THR A 133 -15.85 9.83 7.19
N SER A 134 -16.61 9.66 6.09
CA SER A 134 -16.97 8.37 5.53
C SER A 134 -17.19 8.48 4.03
N TYR A 135 -16.81 7.46 3.27
CA TYR A 135 -17.06 7.29 1.84
C TYR A 135 -17.61 5.89 1.58
N GLN A 136 -18.80 5.79 0.96
CA GLN A 136 -19.47 4.50 0.68
C GLN A 136 -19.57 3.59 1.93
N GLY A 137 -19.81 4.20 3.10
CA GLY A 137 -19.87 3.48 4.39
C GLY A 137 -18.50 3.10 4.97
N TYR A 138 -17.41 3.33 4.24
CA TYR A 138 -16.06 3.15 4.76
C TYR A 138 -15.65 4.40 5.56
N HIS A 139 -15.23 4.19 6.81
CA HIS A 139 -14.83 5.29 7.69
C HIS A 139 -13.47 5.86 7.27
N VAL A 140 -13.40 7.17 7.14
CA VAL A 140 -12.22 7.95 6.73
C VAL A 140 -11.74 8.77 7.93
N ASP A 141 -10.51 8.53 8.37
CA ASP A 141 -9.84 9.35 9.39
C ASP A 141 -8.82 10.31 8.73
N LEU A 142 -8.10 9.82 7.70
CA LEU A 142 -7.04 10.51 7.00
C LEU A 142 -7.24 10.42 5.49
N TRP A 143 -6.48 11.23 4.74
CA TRP A 143 -6.49 11.24 3.28
C TRP A 143 -6.19 9.86 2.67
N GLU A 144 -5.24 9.13 3.22
CA GLU A 144 -4.83 7.81 2.75
C GLU A 144 -5.97 6.79 2.85
N ASP A 145 -6.80 6.86 3.91
CA ASP A 145 -7.99 6.00 4.04
C ASP A 145 -8.96 6.20 2.88
N TYR A 146 -9.22 7.47 2.52
CA TYR A 146 -10.10 7.80 1.41
C TYR A 146 -9.49 7.36 0.08
N TYR A 147 -8.27 7.79 -0.19
CA TYR A 147 -7.58 7.57 -1.47
C TYR A 147 -7.44 6.08 -1.79
N VAL A 148 -6.95 5.28 -0.83
CA VAL A 148 -6.75 3.84 -1.04
C VAL A 148 -8.08 3.12 -1.19
N TYR A 149 -9.09 3.47 -0.39
CA TYR A 149 -10.42 2.87 -0.54
C TYR A 149 -11.03 3.20 -1.91
N TRP A 150 -10.99 4.46 -2.32
CA TRP A 150 -11.47 4.91 -3.63
C TRP A 150 -10.74 4.20 -4.78
N TYR A 151 -9.43 4.11 -4.72
CA TYR A 151 -8.61 3.46 -5.74
C TYR A 151 -8.90 1.96 -5.89
N LEU A 152 -9.12 1.25 -4.78
CA LEU A 152 -9.32 -0.21 -4.77
C LEU A 152 -10.78 -0.64 -4.99
N ASN A 153 -11.73 0.27 -4.84
CA ASN A 153 -13.15 -0.05 -4.95
C ASN A 153 -13.79 0.87 -5.99
N SER A 154 -13.91 0.38 -7.22
CA SER A 154 -14.63 1.11 -8.26
C SER A 154 -16.09 1.29 -7.83
N THR A 155 -16.54 2.54 -7.82
CA THR A 155 -17.92 2.93 -7.50
C THR A 155 -18.57 3.64 -8.69
N GLU A 156 -18.05 3.40 -9.91
CA GLU A 156 -18.60 4.00 -11.12
C GLU A 156 -20.08 3.65 -11.28
N GLY A 157 -20.90 4.67 -11.39
CA GLY A 157 -22.35 4.53 -11.56
C GLY A 157 -23.14 4.15 -10.31
N GLU A 158 -22.50 3.94 -9.18
CA GLU A 158 -23.18 3.71 -7.93
C GLU A 158 -23.63 5.04 -7.29
N THR A 159 -24.72 5.01 -6.52
CA THR A 159 -25.12 6.13 -5.66
C THR A 159 -23.98 6.48 -4.72
N ILE A 160 -23.50 7.71 -4.77
CA ILE A 160 -22.42 8.19 -3.90
C ILE A 160 -22.98 8.55 -2.52
N ARG A 161 -22.35 7.98 -1.49
CA ARG A 161 -22.68 8.23 -0.07
C ARG A 161 -21.45 8.77 0.64
N LEU A 162 -21.54 10.01 1.10
CA LEU A 162 -20.51 10.67 1.90
C LEU A 162 -21.09 11.01 3.27
N THR A 163 -20.30 10.85 4.32
CA THR A 163 -20.51 11.58 5.55
C THR A 163 -19.40 12.61 5.66
N VAL A 164 -19.79 13.86 5.82
CA VAL A 164 -18.85 14.97 5.97
C VAL A 164 -19.07 15.64 7.31
N GLU A 165 -18.04 16.30 7.83
CA GLU A 165 -18.12 17.17 9.00
C GLU A 165 -18.05 18.63 8.53
N ARG A 166 -19.03 19.43 8.90
CA ARG A 166 -19.13 20.87 8.66
C ARG A 166 -19.47 21.56 9.98
N ASP A 167 -18.67 22.52 10.41
CA ASP A 167 -18.83 23.24 11.68
C ASP A 167 -18.96 22.30 12.90
N GLY A 168 -18.19 21.20 12.89
CA GLY A 168 -18.22 20.18 13.96
C GLY A 168 -19.47 19.30 13.98
N LYS A 169 -20.30 19.31 12.93
CA LYS A 169 -21.52 18.50 12.83
C LYS A 169 -21.42 17.53 11.64
N PRO A 170 -21.78 16.26 11.83
CA PRO A 170 -21.84 15.32 10.74
C PRO A 170 -23.06 15.60 9.84
N LEU A 171 -22.84 15.53 8.53
CA LEU A 171 -23.85 15.66 7.49
C LEU A 171 -23.74 14.47 6.56
N GLU A 172 -24.88 13.85 6.24
CA GLU A 172 -24.92 12.78 5.24
C GLU A 172 -25.28 13.40 3.87
N ILE A 173 -24.46 13.13 2.86
CA ILE A 173 -24.62 13.59 1.48
C ILE A 173 -24.81 12.34 0.62
N VAL A 174 -25.94 12.27 -0.07
CA VAL A 174 -26.26 11.13 -0.95
C VAL A 174 -26.74 11.67 -2.29
N TYR A 175 -26.12 11.23 -3.37
CA TYR A 175 -26.53 11.61 -4.71
C TYR A 175 -26.17 10.53 -5.74
N GLU A 176 -26.82 10.56 -6.89
CA GLU A 176 -26.50 9.74 -8.05
C GLU A 176 -25.56 10.54 -8.95
N PRO A 177 -24.43 9.96 -9.40
CA PRO A 177 -23.49 10.65 -10.28
C PRO A 177 -24.13 10.88 -11.65
N GLU A 178 -23.89 12.05 -12.22
CA GLU A 178 -24.33 12.40 -13.57
C GLU A 178 -23.53 11.60 -14.60
N GLN A 179 -24.24 11.00 -15.57
CA GLN A 179 -23.64 10.32 -16.68
C GLN A 179 -23.56 11.26 -17.89
N ALA A 180 -22.38 11.37 -18.47
CA ALA A 180 -22.13 12.06 -19.73
C ALA A 180 -21.55 11.11 -20.76
N SER A 181 -21.60 11.52 -22.02
CA SER A 181 -20.94 10.79 -23.11
C SER A 181 -19.96 11.68 -23.85
N ARG A 182 -18.92 11.08 -24.38
CA ARG A 182 -17.96 11.71 -25.28
C ARG A 182 -17.52 10.72 -26.33
N TYR A 183 -17.09 11.24 -27.48
CA TYR A 183 -16.50 10.42 -28.51
C TYR A 183 -14.99 10.31 -28.30
N LEU A 184 -14.43 9.11 -28.44
CA LEU A 184 -13.01 8.81 -28.22
C LEU A 184 -12.43 8.06 -29.41
N LEU A 185 -11.13 8.24 -29.61
CA LEU A 185 -10.32 7.43 -30.52
C LEU A 185 -9.85 6.12 -29.88
N GLY A 186 -9.63 6.11 -28.55
CA GLY A 186 -9.31 4.92 -27.77
C GLY A 186 -7.83 4.63 -27.62
N MET A 187 -7.01 5.64 -27.26
CA MET A 187 -5.58 5.49 -26.96
C MET A 187 -5.22 6.00 -25.58
N TYR A 188 -4.15 5.40 -25.04
CA TYR A 188 -3.37 5.96 -23.92
C TYR A 188 -2.10 6.60 -24.46
N ARG A 189 -1.63 7.66 -23.82
CA ARG A 189 -0.40 8.37 -24.15
C ARG A 189 0.24 8.93 -22.87
N ASN A 190 1.54 9.19 -22.94
CA ASN A 190 2.23 9.91 -21.87
C ASN A 190 2.00 11.42 -21.99
N SER A 191 2.06 12.13 -20.88
CA SER A 191 1.98 13.60 -20.87
C SER A 191 3.05 14.21 -21.78
N GLY A 192 2.64 15.19 -22.57
CA GLY A 192 3.51 15.90 -23.51
C GLY A 192 3.85 15.15 -24.80
N SER A 193 3.36 13.93 -25.02
CA SER A 193 3.65 13.12 -26.20
C SER A 193 2.38 12.67 -26.92
N MET A 194 2.48 12.49 -28.24
CA MET A 194 1.46 11.86 -29.09
C MET A 194 1.78 10.39 -29.41
N GLU A 195 2.79 9.82 -28.75
CA GLU A 195 3.10 8.39 -28.86
C GLU A 195 2.03 7.56 -28.14
N VAL A 196 1.51 6.57 -28.86
CA VAL A 196 0.52 5.61 -28.33
C VAL A 196 1.22 4.65 -27.37
N THR A 197 0.96 4.79 -26.08
CA THR A 197 1.51 3.91 -25.04
C THR A 197 0.60 2.72 -24.72
N GLY A 198 -0.65 2.79 -25.16
CA GLY A 198 -1.64 1.72 -25.02
C GLY A 198 -2.87 2.00 -25.87
N LEU A 199 -3.61 0.95 -26.16
CA LEU A 199 -4.88 1.03 -26.87
C LEU A 199 -6.00 0.47 -26.01
N MET A 200 -7.16 1.09 -26.07
CA MET A 200 -8.37 0.58 -25.42
C MET A 200 -8.97 -0.50 -26.29
N GLU A 201 -9.18 -1.69 -25.72
CA GLU A 201 -9.74 -2.84 -26.43
C GLU A 201 -11.16 -2.53 -26.96
N GLY A 202 -11.42 -2.88 -28.21
CA GLY A 202 -12.71 -2.62 -28.88
C GLY A 202 -12.95 -1.15 -29.24
N MET A 203 -11.90 -0.32 -29.22
CA MET A 203 -11.98 1.09 -29.60
C MET A 203 -11.38 1.33 -31.01
N PRO A 204 -11.82 2.39 -31.71
CA PRO A 204 -11.57 2.58 -33.13
C PRO A 204 -10.11 2.55 -33.58
N LEU A 205 -9.18 3.11 -32.82
CA LEU A 205 -7.75 3.10 -33.15
C LEU A 205 -7.17 1.68 -33.16
N ALA A 206 -7.57 0.82 -32.22
CA ALA A 206 -7.14 -0.58 -32.19
C ALA A 206 -7.67 -1.33 -33.40
N ASP A 207 -8.94 -1.11 -33.76
CA ASP A 207 -9.59 -1.75 -34.91
C ASP A 207 -9.00 -1.26 -36.26
N ALA A 208 -8.50 -0.04 -36.32
CA ALA A 208 -7.83 0.53 -37.49
C ALA A 208 -6.36 0.07 -37.64
N GLY A 209 -5.86 -0.78 -36.73
CA GLY A 209 -4.53 -1.36 -36.83
C GLY A 209 -3.40 -0.45 -36.34
N VAL A 210 -3.71 0.61 -35.60
CA VAL A 210 -2.72 1.41 -34.84
C VAL A 210 -2.13 0.52 -33.74
N GLN A 211 -0.86 0.71 -33.41
CA GLN A 211 -0.12 -0.10 -32.45
C GLN A 211 0.55 0.78 -31.40
N VAL A 212 0.91 0.15 -30.29
CA VAL A 212 1.75 0.79 -29.27
C VAL A 212 3.11 1.14 -29.89
N GLY A 213 3.58 2.36 -29.66
CA GLY A 213 4.77 2.94 -30.26
C GLY A 213 4.51 3.80 -31.50
N ASP A 214 3.29 3.79 -32.07
CA ASP A 214 2.92 4.72 -33.14
C ASP A 214 2.82 6.15 -32.60
N VAL A 215 3.20 7.12 -33.42
CA VAL A 215 3.08 8.53 -33.07
C VAL A 215 2.02 9.17 -33.97
N ILE A 216 0.94 9.67 -33.36
CA ILE A 216 -0.10 10.41 -34.09
C ILE A 216 0.46 11.77 -34.50
N THR A 217 0.37 12.10 -35.77
CA THR A 217 0.97 13.33 -36.37
C THR A 217 -0.07 14.28 -36.96
N SER A 218 -1.27 13.80 -37.30
CA SER A 218 -2.31 14.64 -37.84
C SER A 218 -3.71 14.07 -37.58
N ILE A 219 -4.69 14.95 -37.45
CA ILE A 219 -6.12 14.64 -37.43
C ILE A 219 -6.84 15.53 -38.44
N ASN A 220 -7.54 14.91 -39.39
CA ASN A 220 -8.23 15.60 -40.49
C ASN A 220 -7.30 16.62 -41.20
N GLY A 221 -6.03 16.28 -41.41
CA GLY A 221 -5.05 17.13 -42.05
C GLY A 221 -4.49 18.26 -41.16
N THR A 222 -4.95 18.39 -39.92
CA THR A 222 -4.38 19.33 -38.95
C THR A 222 -3.23 18.65 -38.22
N ALA A 223 -2.04 19.22 -38.29
CA ALA A 223 -0.85 18.67 -37.62
C ALA A 223 -0.99 18.71 -36.10
N ILE A 224 -0.67 17.62 -35.45
CA ILE A 224 -0.70 17.43 -34.01
C ILE A 224 0.71 17.01 -33.58
N GLY A 225 1.47 17.95 -33.04
CA GLY A 225 2.85 17.72 -32.60
C GLY A 225 3.02 17.46 -31.11
N SER A 226 2.01 17.82 -30.31
CA SER A 226 2.05 17.71 -28.85
C SER A 226 0.68 17.41 -28.26
N GLU A 227 0.66 17.12 -26.97
CA GLU A 227 -0.59 16.96 -26.22
C GLU A 227 -1.42 18.25 -26.20
N GLU A 228 -0.78 19.40 -26.11
CA GLU A 228 -1.45 20.70 -26.15
C GLU A 228 -2.14 20.94 -27.50
N ASP A 229 -1.51 20.57 -28.61
CA ASP A 229 -2.10 20.67 -29.95
C ASP A 229 -3.32 19.77 -30.08
N TYR A 230 -3.24 18.54 -29.56
CA TYR A 230 -4.34 17.58 -29.53
C TYR A 230 -5.51 18.11 -28.70
N THR A 231 -5.24 18.60 -27.50
CA THR A 231 -6.28 19.12 -26.60
C THR A 231 -6.98 20.32 -27.24
N ARG A 232 -6.23 21.28 -27.77
CA ARG A 232 -6.76 22.44 -28.48
C ARG A 232 -7.59 22.01 -29.69
N TYR A 233 -7.08 21.05 -30.48
CA TYR A 233 -7.81 20.55 -31.64
C TYR A 233 -9.17 19.97 -31.25
N ILE A 234 -9.22 19.13 -30.20
CA ILE A 234 -10.46 18.50 -29.73
C ILE A 234 -11.42 19.51 -29.11
N GLU A 235 -10.93 20.54 -28.43
CA GLU A 235 -11.76 21.64 -27.91
C GLU A 235 -12.41 22.45 -29.04
N GLU A 236 -11.66 22.75 -30.11
CA GLU A 236 -12.16 23.50 -31.27
C GLU A 236 -13.00 22.60 -32.21
N ASN A 237 -12.70 21.33 -32.28
CA ASN A 237 -13.33 20.35 -33.16
C ASN A 237 -13.72 19.10 -32.37
N PRO A 238 -14.78 19.12 -31.54
CA PRO A 238 -15.20 17.99 -30.77
C PRO A 238 -15.46 16.77 -31.65
N LEU A 239 -14.93 15.61 -31.23
CA LEU A 239 -15.19 14.37 -31.94
C LEU A 239 -16.68 14.02 -31.87
N THR A 240 -17.19 13.55 -33.01
CA THR A 240 -18.58 13.11 -33.18
C THR A 240 -18.59 11.70 -33.76
N LYS A 241 -19.75 11.21 -34.15
CA LYS A 241 -19.90 9.98 -34.92
C LYS A 241 -19.40 10.05 -36.38
N ASP A 242 -18.95 11.25 -36.81
CA ASP A 242 -18.47 11.42 -38.18
C ASP A 242 -17.03 10.88 -38.30
N PRO A 243 -16.67 10.27 -39.42
CA PRO A 243 -15.32 9.74 -39.63
C PRO A 243 -14.27 10.84 -39.54
N VAL A 244 -13.13 10.53 -38.93
CA VAL A 244 -11.93 11.35 -38.88
C VAL A 244 -10.76 10.62 -39.52
N THR A 245 -9.96 11.35 -40.28
CA THR A 245 -8.72 10.80 -40.85
C THR A 245 -7.57 11.05 -39.89
N ILE A 246 -6.82 10.02 -39.57
CA ILE A 246 -5.67 10.10 -38.69
C ILE A 246 -4.42 9.68 -39.44
N GLU A 247 -3.37 10.52 -39.37
CA GLU A 247 -2.04 10.12 -39.83
C GLU A 247 -1.18 9.76 -38.59
N TYR A 248 -0.41 8.70 -38.73
CA TYR A 248 0.54 8.27 -37.71
C TYR A 248 1.83 7.74 -38.32
N VAL A 249 2.91 7.79 -37.57
CA VAL A 249 4.23 7.32 -37.96
C VAL A 249 4.58 6.06 -37.20
N ARG A 250 4.99 5.01 -37.92
CA ARG A 250 5.54 3.75 -37.41
C ARG A 250 6.84 3.46 -38.14
N ASP A 251 7.92 3.19 -37.41
CA ASP A 251 9.25 2.88 -37.97
C ASP A 251 9.72 3.88 -39.08
N GLY A 252 9.36 5.18 -38.89
CA GLY A 252 9.72 6.24 -39.82
C GLY A 252 8.85 6.30 -41.10
N LEU A 253 7.83 5.47 -41.22
CA LEU A 253 6.87 5.49 -42.33
C LEU A 253 5.54 6.09 -41.85
N THR A 254 4.95 6.94 -42.71
CA THR A 254 3.63 7.53 -42.46
C THR A 254 2.52 6.61 -42.96
N TYR A 255 1.53 6.41 -42.12
CA TYR A 255 0.31 5.68 -42.42
C TYR A 255 -0.90 6.58 -42.21
N GLU A 256 -1.98 6.26 -42.89
CA GLU A 256 -3.27 6.95 -42.79
C GLU A 256 -4.36 5.95 -42.45
N ALA A 257 -5.29 6.32 -41.58
CA ALA A 257 -6.45 5.52 -41.23
C ALA A 257 -7.69 6.43 -41.12
N GLU A 258 -8.81 5.99 -41.71
CA GLU A 258 -10.12 6.59 -41.49
C GLU A 258 -10.79 5.89 -40.32
N ILE A 259 -11.20 6.64 -39.31
CA ILE A 259 -11.68 6.14 -38.02
C ILE A 259 -13.00 6.81 -37.69
N VAL A 260 -14.00 6.06 -37.32
CA VAL A 260 -15.24 6.58 -36.71
C VAL A 260 -15.07 6.57 -35.21
N PRO A 261 -15.01 7.72 -34.53
CA PRO A 261 -14.87 7.77 -33.08
C PRO A 261 -16.00 7.03 -32.38
N ALA A 262 -15.67 6.29 -31.32
CA ALA A 262 -16.66 5.55 -30.56
C ALA A 262 -17.21 6.40 -29.41
N GLU A 263 -18.53 6.33 -29.20
CA GLU A 263 -19.15 6.95 -28.03
C GLU A 263 -18.75 6.16 -26.78
N SER A 264 -18.26 6.88 -25.79
CA SER A 264 -17.89 6.34 -24.47
C SER A 264 -18.64 7.12 -23.41
N THR A 265 -19.37 6.44 -22.57
CA THR A 265 -20.03 7.03 -21.40
C THR A 265 -19.06 7.07 -20.22
N TYR A 266 -19.16 8.12 -19.42
CA TYR A 266 -18.40 8.26 -18.18
C TYR A 266 -19.24 9.00 -17.15
N TYR A 267 -18.87 8.87 -15.89
CA TYR A 267 -19.54 9.60 -14.81
C TYR A 267 -18.77 10.89 -14.51
N VAL A 268 -19.52 12.00 -14.49
CA VAL A 268 -18.95 13.33 -14.24
C VAL A 268 -18.61 13.44 -12.75
N SER A 269 -17.36 13.81 -12.46
CA SER A 269 -16.99 14.13 -11.09
C SER A 269 -17.62 15.46 -10.69
N SER A 270 -18.50 15.39 -9.69
CA SER A 270 -19.20 16.57 -9.17
C SER A 270 -18.40 17.35 -8.12
N TYR A 271 -17.28 16.82 -7.68
CA TYR A 271 -16.40 17.46 -6.70
C TYR A 271 -14.95 16.99 -6.85
N SER A 272 -14.04 17.76 -6.33
CA SER A 272 -12.67 17.34 -6.07
C SER A 272 -12.39 17.32 -4.56
N CYS A 273 -11.56 16.40 -4.12
CA CYS A 273 -11.10 16.34 -2.74
C CYS A 273 -9.58 16.10 -2.69
N GLY A 274 -8.97 16.46 -1.59
CA GLY A 274 -7.54 16.33 -1.42
C GLY A 274 -7.11 16.30 0.03
N ALA A 275 -5.80 16.17 0.21
CA ALA A 275 -5.16 16.20 1.50
C ALA A 275 -5.07 17.64 2.03
N GLU A 276 -5.66 17.93 3.18
CA GLU A 276 -5.40 19.16 3.92
C GLU A 276 -4.53 18.86 5.14
N ASN A 277 -3.40 19.57 5.23
CA ASN A 277 -2.46 19.36 6.32
C ASN A 277 -2.92 20.06 7.60
N VAL A 278 -3.08 19.30 8.66
CA VAL A 278 -3.45 19.76 9.99
C VAL A 278 -2.24 19.66 10.92
N LYS A 279 -1.80 20.81 11.46
CA LYS A 279 -0.75 20.83 12.48
C LYS A 279 -1.28 20.31 13.81
N ALA A 280 -0.51 19.45 14.46
CA ALA A 280 -0.90 18.80 15.70
C ALA A 280 0.08 19.10 16.83
N SER A 281 -0.43 19.29 18.04
CA SER A 281 0.36 19.50 19.26
C SER A 281 -0.37 18.96 20.49
N GLY A 282 0.36 18.65 21.56
CA GLY A 282 -0.24 18.14 22.79
C GLY A 282 -1.05 16.86 22.56
N LEU A 283 -2.31 16.84 22.98
CA LEU A 283 -3.18 15.66 22.84
C LEU A 283 -3.55 15.37 21.38
N SER A 284 -3.63 16.39 20.52
CA SER A 284 -3.90 16.18 19.10
C SER A 284 -2.74 15.46 18.40
N LEU A 285 -1.49 15.67 18.84
CA LEU A 285 -0.34 14.92 18.35
C LEU A 285 -0.52 13.40 18.60
N ILE A 286 -0.89 13.02 19.81
CA ILE A 286 -1.13 11.61 20.16
C ILE A 286 -2.29 11.04 19.31
N LYS A 287 -3.38 11.81 19.18
CA LYS A 287 -4.53 11.40 18.36
C LYS A 287 -4.13 11.13 16.91
N TYR A 288 -3.52 12.12 16.25
CA TYR A 288 -3.16 11.97 14.83
C TYR A 288 -2.09 10.91 14.61
N SER A 289 -1.10 10.77 15.51
CA SER A 289 -0.12 9.68 15.42
C SER A 289 -0.76 8.29 15.51
N PHE A 290 -1.79 8.15 16.36
CA PHE A 290 -2.57 6.92 16.41
C PHE A 290 -3.39 6.69 15.13
N LEU A 291 -3.98 7.76 14.58
CA LEU A 291 -4.73 7.69 13.32
C LEU A 291 -3.82 7.32 12.14
N GLU A 292 -2.59 7.83 12.08
CA GLU A 292 -1.59 7.43 11.08
C GLU A 292 -1.33 5.91 11.11
N VAL A 293 -1.04 5.35 12.27
CA VAL A 293 -0.81 3.90 12.38
C VAL A 293 -2.09 3.10 12.04
N LYS A 294 -3.25 3.57 12.50
CA LYS A 294 -4.55 2.96 12.20
C LYS A 294 -4.84 2.97 10.71
N SER A 295 -4.55 4.08 10.02
CA SER A 295 -4.70 4.23 8.57
C SER A 295 -3.76 3.26 7.84
N GLN A 296 -2.50 3.16 8.22
CA GLN A 296 -1.55 2.21 7.61
C GLN A 296 -2.01 0.73 7.79
N ILE A 297 -2.53 0.38 8.96
CA ILE A 297 -3.10 -0.96 9.20
C ILE A 297 -4.30 -1.21 8.27
N ARG A 298 -5.21 -0.24 8.14
CA ARG A 298 -6.38 -0.33 7.26
C ARG A 298 -5.97 -0.45 5.79
N THR A 299 -5.04 0.37 5.35
CA THR A 299 -4.48 0.34 3.98
C THR A 299 -3.90 -1.03 3.67
N THR A 300 -3.11 -1.60 4.60
CA THR A 300 -2.58 -2.96 4.44
C THR A 300 -3.69 -4.00 4.30
N ILE A 301 -4.73 -3.93 5.14
CA ILE A 301 -5.87 -4.85 5.08
C ILE A 301 -6.65 -4.68 3.77
N GLN A 302 -6.89 -3.45 3.30
CA GLN A 302 -7.57 -3.18 2.04
C GLN A 302 -6.77 -3.69 0.84
N SER A 303 -5.45 -3.49 0.84
CA SER A 303 -4.57 -4.03 -0.21
C SER A 303 -4.57 -5.55 -0.25
N LEU A 304 -4.54 -6.22 0.92
CA LEU A 304 -4.69 -7.68 1.01
C LEU A 304 -6.06 -8.14 0.50
N LYS A 305 -7.13 -7.42 0.84
CA LYS A 305 -8.46 -7.69 0.29
C LYS A 305 -8.47 -7.51 -1.22
N GLY A 306 -7.89 -6.43 -1.75
CA GLY A 306 -7.75 -6.17 -3.18
C GLY A 306 -7.03 -7.31 -3.92
N LEU A 307 -5.96 -7.87 -3.36
CA LEU A 307 -5.26 -9.04 -3.90
C LEU A 307 -6.15 -10.29 -3.93
N LEU A 308 -6.96 -10.51 -2.90
CA LEU A 308 -7.85 -11.67 -2.82
C LEU A 308 -9.07 -11.56 -3.73
N THR A 309 -9.55 -10.34 -3.99
CA THR A 309 -10.73 -10.07 -4.83
C THR A 309 -10.39 -9.81 -6.29
N GLY A 310 -9.10 -9.75 -6.64
CA GLY A 310 -8.64 -9.49 -8.01
C GLY A 310 -8.62 -7.99 -8.38
N GLY A 311 -8.87 -7.08 -7.44
CA GLY A 311 -8.72 -5.63 -7.63
C GLY A 311 -7.25 -5.19 -7.72
N LEU A 312 -6.33 -6.01 -7.21
CA LEU A 312 -4.88 -5.86 -7.38
C LEU A 312 -4.32 -7.15 -7.99
N GLY A 313 -3.38 -6.99 -8.90
CA GLY A 313 -2.64 -8.12 -9.49
C GLY A 313 -1.32 -8.39 -8.78
N VAL A 314 -0.71 -9.54 -9.07
CA VAL A 314 0.64 -9.85 -8.55
C VAL A 314 1.69 -8.84 -9.04
N LYS A 315 1.43 -8.19 -10.18
CA LYS A 315 2.27 -7.10 -10.71
C LYS A 315 2.29 -5.86 -9.81
N ASP A 316 1.25 -5.64 -9.01
CA ASP A 316 1.15 -4.50 -8.10
C ASP A 316 1.86 -4.76 -6.77
N MET A 317 2.28 -6.01 -6.52
CA MET A 317 3.08 -6.35 -5.34
C MET A 317 4.53 -5.90 -5.53
N SER A 318 5.11 -5.41 -4.44
CA SER A 318 6.55 -5.14 -4.33
C SER A 318 7.20 -6.13 -3.38
N GLY A 319 8.23 -6.80 -3.87
CA GLY A 319 9.08 -7.67 -3.07
C GLY A 319 10.27 -6.90 -2.47
N PRO A 320 11.27 -7.62 -1.97
CA PRO A 320 12.46 -6.99 -1.37
C PRO A 320 13.20 -6.03 -2.29
N VAL A 321 13.26 -6.33 -3.59
CA VAL A 321 13.91 -5.47 -4.58
C VAL A 321 13.09 -4.21 -4.83
N GLY A 322 11.77 -4.34 -5.02
CA GLY A 322 10.87 -3.20 -5.20
C GLY A 322 10.81 -2.28 -3.96
N VAL A 323 10.90 -2.83 -2.75
CA VAL A 323 10.99 -2.01 -1.52
C VAL A 323 12.31 -1.22 -1.47
N VAL A 324 13.43 -1.82 -1.87
CA VAL A 324 14.73 -1.11 -1.92
C VAL A 324 14.69 -0.02 -2.99
N ASP A 325 14.13 -0.30 -4.15
CA ASP A 325 13.93 0.65 -5.23
C ASP A 325 13.05 1.82 -4.79
N ALA A 326 11.89 1.56 -4.17
CA ALA A 326 11.00 2.60 -3.65
C ALA A 326 11.68 3.51 -2.62
N ILE A 327 12.53 2.94 -1.73
CA ILE A 327 13.32 3.75 -0.79
C ILE A 327 14.35 4.60 -1.54
N GLY A 328 14.99 4.03 -2.57
CA GLY A 328 15.96 4.72 -3.42
C GLY A 328 15.32 5.88 -4.18
N THR A 329 14.19 5.65 -4.82
CA THR A 329 13.41 6.66 -5.54
C THR A 329 12.97 7.78 -4.61
N THR A 330 12.39 7.44 -3.44
CA THR A 330 12.01 8.44 -2.42
C THR A 330 13.21 9.30 -1.99
N TYR A 331 14.40 8.68 -1.83
CA TYR A 331 15.61 9.42 -1.49
C TYR A 331 16.03 10.35 -2.62
N GLU A 332 16.07 9.88 -3.87
CA GLU A 332 16.49 10.65 -5.03
C GLU A 332 15.56 11.85 -5.29
N GLU A 333 14.25 11.64 -5.22
CA GLU A 333 13.24 12.68 -5.40
C GLU A 333 13.28 13.74 -4.29
N SER A 334 13.52 13.32 -3.04
CA SER A 334 13.45 14.21 -1.88
C SER A 334 14.76 14.92 -1.53
N LYS A 335 15.93 14.43 -2.01
CA LYS A 335 17.24 14.96 -1.59
C LYS A 335 17.45 16.44 -1.95
N ASP A 336 16.87 16.89 -3.07
CA ASP A 336 17.00 18.25 -3.57
C ASP A 336 15.95 19.22 -2.98
N GLU A 337 14.90 18.69 -2.33
CA GLU A 337 13.85 19.46 -1.65
C GLU A 337 14.23 19.88 -0.23
N GLY A 338 15.37 19.42 0.26
CA GLY A 338 15.92 19.75 1.57
C GLY A 338 15.80 18.63 2.61
N ALA A 339 16.69 18.69 3.61
CA ALA A 339 16.84 17.63 4.60
C ALA A 339 15.54 17.34 5.40
N ALA A 340 14.69 18.34 5.65
CA ALA A 340 13.45 18.14 6.38
C ALA A 340 12.45 17.29 5.59
N VAL A 341 12.29 17.55 4.29
CA VAL A 341 11.41 16.78 3.39
C VAL A 341 11.93 15.36 3.24
N LEU A 342 13.23 15.21 2.96
CA LEU A 342 13.88 13.91 2.87
C LEU A 342 13.63 13.04 4.11
N TRP A 343 13.90 13.57 5.30
CA TRP A 343 13.70 12.79 6.52
C TRP A 343 12.23 12.51 6.80
N SER A 344 11.31 13.42 6.49
CA SER A 344 9.87 13.18 6.64
C SER A 344 9.41 12.03 5.75
N ASN A 345 9.81 12.00 4.48
CA ASN A 345 9.42 10.96 3.54
C ASN A 345 10.02 9.58 3.91
N LEU A 346 11.30 9.56 4.31
CA LEU A 346 11.93 8.31 4.79
C LEU A 346 11.31 7.79 6.09
N LEU A 347 10.94 8.67 7.01
CA LEU A 347 10.25 8.29 8.24
C LEU A 347 8.84 7.78 7.94
N TYR A 348 8.10 8.41 7.00
CA TYR A 348 6.80 7.93 6.56
C TYR A 348 6.89 6.51 5.98
N MET A 349 7.88 6.24 5.12
CA MET A 349 8.14 4.88 4.65
C MET A 349 8.47 3.91 5.80
N ALA A 350 9.19 4.37 6.82
CA ALA A 350 9.48 3.53 7.98
C ALA A 350 8.22 3.20 8.79
N VAL A 351 7.28 4.14 8.94
CA VAL A 351 5.97 3.89 9.56
C VAL A 351 5.19 2.86 8.76
N LEU A 352 5.07 3.06 7.44
CA LEU A 352 4.39 2.16 6.51
C LEU A 352 4.98 0.73 6.60
N LEU A 353 6.29 0.59 6.47
CA LEU A 353 6.95 -0.72 6.50
C LEU A 353 6.82 -1.40 7.87
N SER A 354 6.91 -0.63 8.96
CA SER A 354 6.76 -1.19 10.32
C SER A 354 5.33 -1.64 10.59
N ALA A 355 4.33 -0.85 10.20
CA ALA A 355 2.93 -1.23 10.32
C ALA A 355 2.59 -2.46 9.45
N ASN A 356 3.06 -2.47 8.19
CA ASN A 356 2.88 -3.60 7.28
C ASN A 356 3.49 -4.89 7.85
N LEU A 357 4.73 -4.82 8.36
CA LEU A 357 5.39 -5.98 8.96
C LEU A 357 4.60 -6.48 10.18
N GLY A 358 4.05 -5.56 10.99
CA GLY A 358 3.17 -5.90 12.10
C GLY A 358 1.90 -6.65 11.66
N VAL A 359 1.19 -6.14 10.65
CA VAL A 359 -0.02 -6.77 10.11
C VAL A 359 0.30 -8.11 9.46
N MET A 360 1.32 -8.16 8.59
CA MET A 360 1.69 -9.39 7.88
C MET A 360 2.06 -10.50 8.84
N ASN A 361 2.85 -10.18 9.88
CA ASN A 361 3.23 -11.19 10.89
C ASN A 361 2.06 -11.63 11.78
N LEU A 362 0.95 -10.88 11.87
CA LEU A 362 -0.27 -11.32 12.57
C LEU A 362 -1.19 -12.17 11.70
N LEU A 363 -0.96 -12.26 10.39
CA LEU A 363 -1.78 -13.14 9.54
C LEU A 363 -1.63 -14.59 9.98
N PRO A 364 -2.73 -15.38 9.99
CA PRO A 364 -2.70 -16.79 10.39
C PRO A 364 -2.07 -17.67 9.31
N LEU A 365 -0.92 -17.26 8.80
CA LEU A 365 -0.16 -17.97 7.79
C LEU A 365 0.97 -18.78 8.43
N PRO A 366 1.19 -20.03 7.99
CA PRO A 366 2.34 -20.81 8.46
C PRO A 366 3.65 -20.08 8.18
N ALA A 367 4.64 -20.30 9.04
CA ALA A 367 5.95 -19.64 9.06
C ALA A 367 5.98 -18.20 9.60
N LEU A 368 4.83 -17.56 9.79
CA LEU A 368 4.71 -16.24 10.44
C LEU A 368 4.27 -16.40 11.91
N ASP A 369 4.46 -15.36 12.72
CA ASP A 369 4.04 -15.35 14.14
C ASP A 369 2.55 -15.62 14.30
N GLY A 370 1.71 -15.07 13.41
CA GLY A 370 0.26 -15.28 13.41
C GLY A 370 -0.13 -16.73 13.23
N GLY A 371 0.63 -17.51 12.44
CA GLY A 371 0.45 -18.94 12.33
C GLY A 371 0.73 -19.65 13.67
N ARG A 372 1.83 -19.31 14.34
CA ARG A 372 2.15 -19.82 15.68
C ARG A 372 1.10 -19.40 16.72
N LEU A 373 0.66 -18.12 16.66
CA LEU A 373 -0.42 -17.62 17.53
C LEU A 373 -1.71 -18.42 17.37
N LEU A 374 -2.09 -18.76 16.13
CA LEU A 374 -3.28 -19.58 15.87
C LEU A 374 -3.20 -20.94 16.57
N PHE A 375 -2.07 -21.65 16.45
CA PHE A 375 -1.87 -22.93 17.13
C PHE A 375 -1.90 -22.80 18.66
N LEU A 376 -1.25 -21.77 19.22
CA LEU A 376 -1.27 -21.48 20.65
C LEU A 376 -2.67 -21.10 21.16
N LEU A 377 -3.46 -20.37 20.40
CA LEU A 377 -4.86 -20.05 20.73
C LEU A 377 -5.74 -21.32 20.73
N ILE A 378 -5.55 -22.20 19.74
CA ILE A 378 -6.23 -23.49 19.70
C ILE A 378 -5.85 -24.34 20.93
N GLU A 379 -4.55 -24.38 21.30
CA GLU A 379 -4.07 -25.06 22.52
C GLU A 379 -4.72 -24.47 23.77
N ALA A 380 -4.77 -23.14 23.90
CA ALA A 380 -5.41 -22.45 25.04
C ALA A 380 -6.89 -22.82 25.19
N ILE A 381 -7.65 -22.85 24.07
CA ILE A 381 -9.07 -23.20 24.06
C ILE A 381 -9.27 -24.69 24.39
N ARG A 382 -8.47 -25.58 23.78
CA ARG A 382 -8.59 -27.02 23.98
C ARG A 382 -8.02 -27.50 25.32
N ARG A 383 -7.18 -26.67 25.98
CA ARG A 383 -6.43 -27.00 27.19
C ARG A 383 -5.58 -28.30 27.08
N LYS A 384 -5.15 -28.60 25.87
CA LYS A 384 -4.29 -29.78 25.55
C LYS A 384 -3.31 -29.34 24.47
N PRO A 385 -2.03 -29.76 24.61
CA PRO A 385 -1.03 -29.45 23.58
C PRO A 385 -1.42 -30.02 22.23
N GLY A 386 -1.07 -29.30 21.15
CA GLY A 386 -1.25 -29.75 19.78
C GLY A 386 -0.23 -30.84 19.39
N ASN A 387 -0.43 -31.43 18.22
CA ASN A 387 0.55 -32.32 17.61
C ASN A 387 1.70 -31.50 17.01
N ARG A 388 2.86 -31.48 17.68
CA ARG A 388 4.03 -30.70 17.31
C ARG A 388 4.63 -31.09 15.97
N GLN A 389 4.60 -32.38 15.62
CA GLN A 389 5.11 -32.83 14.32
C GLN A 389 4.24 -32.29 13.18
N LEU A 390 2.92 -32.27 13.37
CA LEU A 390 1.98 -31.68 12.39
C LEU A 390 2.16 -30.19 12.30
N GLU A 391 2.29 -29.48 13.44
CA GLU A 391 2.55 -28.04 13.48
C GLU A 391 3.84 -27.69 12.73
N GLY A 392 4.95 -28.40 13.05
CA GLY A 392 6.22 -28.24 12.35
C GLY A 392 6.15 -28.50 10.86
N ALA A 393 5.45 -29.56 10.44
CA ALA A 393 5.25 -29.85 9.00
C ALA A 393 4.46 -28.75 8.28
N ILE A 394 3.40 -28.21 8.91
CA ILE A 394 2.60 -27.11 8.36
C ILE A 394 3.45 -25.84 8.25
N HIS A 395 4.22 -25.51 9.29
CA HIS A 395 5.11 -24.34 9.26
C HIS A 395 6.19 -24.49 8.18
N PHE A 396 6.79 -25.67 8.05
CA PHE A 396 7.79 -25.94 7.01
C PHE A 396 7.18 -25.81 5.59
N ALA A 397 6.01 -26.40 5.34
CA ALA A 397 5.33 -26.28 4.06
C ALA A 397 4.97 -24.81 3.73
N GLY A 398 4.48 -24.05 4.73
CA GLY A 398 4.21 -22.63 4.58
C GLY A 398 5.46 -21.81 4.28
N MET A 399 6.57 -22.11 4.96
CA MET A 399 7.85 -21.45 4.70
C MET A 399 8.33 -21.67 3.25
N MET A 400 8.20 -22.91 2.75
CA MET A 400 8.56 -23.23 1.35
C MET A 400 7.67 -22.50 0.36
N LEU A 401 6.36 -22.40 0.64
CA LEU A 401 5.42 -21.67 -0.19
C LEU A 401 5.73 -20.16 -0.21
N LEU A 402 5.95 -19.55 0.97
CA LEU A 402 6.30 -18.14 1.08
C LEU A 402 7.64 -17.83 0.40
N MET A 403 8.62 -18.72 0.52
CA MET A 403 9.90 -18.56 -0.16
C MET A 403 9.75 -18.63 -1.69
N ALA A 404 8.95 -19.56 -2.21
CA ALA A 404 8.64 -19.62 -3.63
C ALA A 404 7.91 -18.36 -4.13
N LEU A 405 6.93 -17.87 -3.36
CA LEU A 405 6.23 -16.62 -3.66
C LEU A 405 7.20 -15.43 -3.64
N MET A 406 8.07 -15.34 -2.64
CA MET A 406 9.07 -14.25 -2.56
C MET A 406 10.02 -14.25 -3.76
N LEU A 407 10.49 -15.42 -4.19
CA LEU A 407 11.34 -15.53 -5.39
C LEU A 407 10.59 -15.11 -6.66
N PHE A 408 9.32 -15.48 -6.77
CA PHE A 408 8.47 -15.08 -7.89
C PHE A 408 8.24 -13.55 -7.93
N ILE A 409 7.92 -12.93 -6.79
CA ILE A 409 7.76 -11.48 -6.70
C ILE A 409 9.08 -10.77 -6.99
N MET A 410 10.20 -11.27 -6.44
CA MET A 410 11.53 -10.70 -6.70
C MET A 410 11.90 -10.76 -8.20
N TYR A 411 11.57 -11.85 -8.89
CA TYR A 411 11.73 -11.94 -10.33
C TYR A 411 10.89 -10.88 -11.06
N ASN A 412 9.64 -10.69 -10.64
CA ASN A 412 8.76 -9.67 -11.19
C ASN A 412 9.26 -8.24 -10.92
N ASP A 413 9.81 -7.97 -9.72
CA ASP A 413 10.44 -6.68 -9.40
C ASP A 413 11.60 -6.37 -10.36
N ILE A 414 12.48 -7.36 -10.61
CA ILE A 414 13.62 -7.20 -11.52
C ILE A 414 13.15 -6.88 -12.95
N LEU A 415 12.06 -7.55 -13.41
CA LEU A 415 11.49 -7.27 -14.73
C LEU A 415 10.92 -5.86 -14.89
N LYS A 416 10.50 -5.23 -13.79
CA LYS A 416 10.01 -3.83 -13.82
C LYS A 416 11.16 -2.82 -13.92
N LEU A 417 12.38 -3.21 -13.52
CA LEU A 417 13.55 -2.33 -13.51
C LEU A 417 14.37 -2.40 -14.81
N VAL A 418 14.11 -3.40 -15.66
CA VAL A 418 14.77 -3.61 -16.96
C VAL A 418 13.87 -3.21 -18.11
#